data_d80dbb19d50a5d8fb45321c46de2b69e
#
_entry.id   d80dbb19d50a5d8fb45321c46de2b69e
#
_cell.length_a   1.000
_cell.length_b   1.000
_cell.length_c   1.000
_cell.angle_alpha   90.00
_cell.angle_beta   90.00
_cell.angle_gamma   90.00
#
_symmetry.space_group_name_H-M   'P 1'
#
loop_
_entity.id
_entity.type
_entity.pdbx_description
1 polymer ?
#
loop_
_entity_poly.entity_id
_entity_poly.type
_entity_poly.pdbx_seq_one_letter_code
_entity_poly.pdbx_strand_id
1 'polypeptide(L)' 'MDNNETIGVLRIIDANSNRAAEALRTIEEYVRFVVND' A
#
# COMPACT_ATOMS: atom_id res chain seq x y z
N MET A 1 13.98 -21.79 -2.45
CA MET A 1 13.77 -20.60 -3.29
C MET A 1 15.12 -19.92 -3.50
N ASP A 2 15.39 -19.54 -4.73
CA ASP A 2 16.62 -18.85 -5.08
C ASP A 2 16.62 -17.44 -4.50
N ASN A 3 17.82 -16.87 -4.22
CA ASN A 3 17.94 -15.52 -3.69
C ASN A 3 17.30 -14.50 -4.62
N ASN A 4 17.46 -14.68 -5.94
CA ASN A 4 16.86 -13.76 -6.91
C ASN A 4 15.34 -13.81 -6.88
N GLU A 5 14.79 -14.99 -6.69
CA GLU A 5 13.35 -15.15 -6.59
C GLU A 5 12.83 -14.54 -5.30
N THR A 6 13.55 -14.71 -4.21
CA THR A 6 13.17 -14.15 -2.92
C THR A 6 13.17 -12.62 -2.98
N ILE A 7 14.20 -12.03 -3.59
CA ILE A 7 14.28 -10.58 -3.75
C ILE A 7 13.12 -10.07 -4.61
N GLY A 8 12.79 -10.80 -5.69
CA GLY A 8 11.68 -10.41 -6.55
C GLY A 8 10.34 -10.41 -5.81
N VAL A 9 10.11 -11.45 -5.02
CA VAL A 9 8.88 -11.55 -4.23
C VAL A 9 8.81 -10.43 -3.20
N LEU A 10 9.92 -10.14 -2.52
CA LEU A 10 9.96 -9.07 -1.54
C LEU A 10 9.67 -7.70 -2.16
N ARG A 11 10.17 -7.46 -3.36
CA ARG A 11 9.90 -6.21 -4.07
C ARG A 11 8.43 -6.06 -4.41
N ILE A 12 7.80 -7.16 -4.83
CA ILE A 12 6.37 -7.15 -5.15
C ILE A 12 5.56 -6.84 -3.90
N ILE A 13 5.88 -7.49 -2.79
CA ILE A 13 5.20 -7.27 -1.52
C ILE A 13 5.37 -5.82 -1.08
N ASP A 14 6.58 -5.29 -1.20
CA ASP A 14 6.87 -3.91 -0.81
C ASP A 14 6.06 -2.91 -1.65
N ALA A 15 6.02 -3.11 -2.95
CA ALA A 15 5.25 -2.24 -3.84
C ALA A 15 3.76 -2.30 -3.53
N ASN A 16 3.24 -3.50 -3.26
CA ASN A 16 1.84 -3.68 -2.91
C ASN A 16 1.52 -3.04 -1.56
N SER A 17 2.44 -3.15 -0.60
CA SER A 17 2.27 -2.52 0.71
C SER A 17 2.21 -1.00 0.61
N ASN A 18 3.08 -0.42 -0.22
CA ASN A 18 3.07 1.02 -0.45
C ASN A 18 1.78 1.48 -1.09
N ARG A 19 1.29 0.72 -2.04
CA ARG A 19 0.04 1.02 -2.72
C ARG A 19 -1.15 0.94 -1.76
N ALA A 20 -1.15 -0.08 -0.92
CA ALA A 20 -2.20 -0.26 0.08
C ALA A 20 -2.19 0.89 1.09
N ALA A 21 -1.01 1.32 1.52
CA ALA A 21 -0.89 2.43 2.46
C ALA A 21 -1.43 3.72 1.86
N GLU A 22 -1.13 3.97 0.59
CA GLU A 22 -1.64 5.16 -0.10
C GLU A 22 -3.15 5.11 -0.26
N ALA A 23 -3.69 3.94 -0.58
CA ALA A 23 -5.13 3.77 -0.72
C ALA A 23 -5.84 4.04 0.61
N LEU A 24 -5.30 3.52 1.70
CA LEU A 24 -5.86 3.76 3.03
C LEU A 24 -5.82 5.23 3.40
N ARG A 25 -4.73 5.91 3.08
CA ARG A 25 -4.60 7.33 3.34
C ARG A 25 -5.64 8.15 2.57
N THR A 26 -5.84 7.79 1.32
CA THR A 26 -6.84 8.44 0.47
C THR A 26 -8.24 8.25 1.03
N ILE A 27 -8.55 7.04 1.48
CA ILE A 27 -9.84 6.74 2.08
C ILE A 27 -10.04 7.53 3.37
N GLU A 28 -9.01 7.63 4.21
CA GLU A 28 -9.08 8.41 5.43
C GLU A 28 -9.37 9.89 5.14
N GLU A 29 -8.71 10.44 4.16
CA GLU A 29 -8.93 11.83 3.78
C GLU A 29 -10.34 12.05 3.27
N TYR A 30 -10.83 11.12 2.49
CA TYR A 30 -12.18 11.18 1.97
C TYR A 30 -13.21 11.11 3.09
N VAL A 31 -13.03 10.17 4.01
CA VAL A 31 -13.93 10.03 5.14
C VAL A 31 -13.94 11.29 5.99
N ARG A 32 -12.76 11.85 6.24
CA ARG A 32 -12.64 13.09 7.00
C ARG A 32 -13.39 14.22 6.34
N PHE A 33 -13.23 14.34 5.05
CA PHE A 33 -13.91 15.38 4.27
C PHE A 33 -15.43 15.24 4.38
N VAL A 34 -15.93 14.03 4.21
CA VAL A 34 -17.36 13.75 4.25
C VAL A 34 -17.95 13.98 5.66
N VAL A 35 -17.23 13.52 6.68
CA VAL A 35 -17.71 13.59 8.06
C VAL A 35 -17.65 15.03 8.59
N ASN A 36 -16.59 15.76 8.25
CA ASN A 36 -16.38 17.11 8.78
C ASN A 36 -17.05 18.21 7.95
N ASP A 37 -17.52 17.86 6.80
CA ASP A 37 -18.21 18.82 5.96
C ASP A 37 -19.71 18.99 6.32
#